data_98ff40827f7755d398551c3a98a909a7
#
_entry.id   98ff40827f7755d398551c3a98a909a7
#
_cell.length_a   1.000
_cell.length_b   1.000
_cell.length_c   1.000
_cell.angle_alpha   90.00
_cell.angle_beta   90.00
_cell.angle_gamma   90.00
#
_symmetry.space_group_name_H-M   'P 1'
#
loop_
_entity.id
_entity.type
_entity.pdbx_description
1 polymer ?
#
loop_
_entity_poly.entity_id
_entity_poly.type
_entity_poly.pdbx_seq_one_letter_code
_entity_poly.pdbx_strand_id
1 'polypeptide(L)'
;MSHFAEINSENIVTNVIVADQEFIDSGAVGDANNWIQTSYNTRGGVHYAPDSNTPDGGVALRKNYAGVGFTYDETKDAFIAPQPFASWTLDDDTCQWNAPVAYPDDDKMYMWDEDNTQWKELTD
;
A
#
# COMPACT_ATOMS: atom_id res chain seq x y z
N MET A 1 -8.44 -14.60 11.52
CA MET A 1 -9.12 -13.82 10.47
C MET A 1 -8.09 -13.06 9.65
N SER A 2 -8.40 -12.85 8.40
CA SER A 2 -7.51 -12.15 7.48
C SER A 2 -8.13 -10.84 7.01
N HIS A 3 -7.32 -9.99 6.38
CA HIS A 3 -7.80 -8.78 5.73
C HIS A 3 -8.00 -9.06 4.25
N PHE A 4 -9.11 -8.56 3.70
CA PHE A 4 -9.44 -8.70 2.28
C PHE A 4 -9.83 -7.35 1.71
N ALA A 5 -9.33 -7.08 0.50
CA ALA A 5 -9.66 -5.88 -0.26
C ALA A 5 -10.63 -6.23 -1.38
N GLU A 6 -11.71 -5.48 -1.48
CA GLU A 6 -12.63 -5.57 -2.62
C GLU A 6 -12.16 -4.65 -3.73
N ILE A 7 -12.08 -5.18 -4.95
CA ILE A 7 -11.69 -4.40 -6.13
C ILE A 7 -12.84 -4.32 -7.13
N ASN A 8 -12.90 -3.22 -7.86
CA ASN A 8 -13.88 -3.04 -8.92
C ASN A 8 -13.33 -3.51 -10.29
N SER A 9 -14.07 -3.27 -11.36
CA SER A 9 -13.67 -3.68 -12.71
C SER A 9 -12.38 -3.01 -13.21
N GLU A 10 -11.96 -1.93 -12.58
CA GLU A 10 -10.73 -1.20 -12.90
C GLU A 10 -9.58 -1.57 -11.94
N ASN A 11 -9.78 -2.59 -11.10
CA ASN A 11 -8.83 -3.04 -10.09
C ASN A 11 -8.54 -2.00 -9.00
N ILE A 12 -9.49 -1.11 -8.76
CA ILE A 12 -9.36 -0.11 -7.70
C ILE A 12 -10.04 -0.63 -6.44
N VAL A 13 -9.36 -0.52 -5.30
CA VAL A 13 -9.88 -0.96 -4.01
C VAL A 13 -11.02 -0.07 -3.57
N THR A 14 -12.18 -0.68 -3.34
CA THR A 14 -13.40 0.02 -2.89
C THR A 14 -13.72 -0.22 -1.44
N ASN A 15 -13.17 -1.31 -0.84
CA ASN A 15 -13.42 -1.65 0.55
C ASN A 15 -12.34 -2.57 1.07
N VAL A 16 -12.10 -2.55 2.38
CA VAL A 16 -11.19 -3.48 3.06
C VAL A 16 -11.88 -3.97 4.32
N ILE A 17 -11.97 -5.30 4.48
CA ILE A 17 -12.64 -5.92 5.63
C ILE A 17 -11.76 -6.96 6.29
N VAL A 18 -12.08 -7.32 7.53
CA VAL A 18 -11.50 -8.46 8.24
C VAL A 18 -12.50 -9.60 8.18
N ALA A 19 -12.11 -10.75 7.64
CA ALA A 19 -12.98 -11.89 7.46
C ALA A 19 -12.19 -13.18 7.31
N ASP A 20 -12.89 -14.32 7.41
CA ASP A 20 -12.30 -15.62 7.07
C ASP A 20 -12.49 -15.90 5.58
N GLN A 21 -11.59 -16.70 5.01
CA GLN A 21 -11.69 -17.10 3.60
C GLN A 21 -13.03 -17.76 3.29
N GLU A 22 -13.56 -18.56 4.21
CA GLU A 22 -14.86 -19.21 4.03
C GLU A 22 -16.00 -18.21 3.86
N PHE A 23 -15.94 -17.10 4.61
CA PHE A 23 -16.94 -16.04 4.50
C PHE A 23 -16.89 -15.38 3.12
N ILE A 24 -15.69 -15.12 2.62
CA ILE A 24 -15.49 -14.57 1.27
C ILE A 24 -16.02 -15.54 0.22
N ASP A 25 -15.67 -16.82 0.34
CA ASP A 25 -16.05 -17.86 -0.62
C ASP A 25 -17.56 -18.15 -0.62
N SER A 26 -18.25 -17.83 0.47
CA SER A 26 -19.70 -18.06 0.59
C SER A 26 -20.54 -17.16 -0.32
N GLY A 27 -19.96 -16.08 -0.84
CA GLY A 27 -20.69 -15.09 -1.63
C GLY A 27 -21.51 -14.10 -0.81
N ALA A 28 -21.36 -14.11 0.53
CA ALA A 28 -22.10 -13.21 1.42
C ALA A 28 -21.82 -11.73 1.15
N VAL A 29 -20.62 -11.41 0.65
CA VAL A 29 -20.21 -10.04 0.33
C VAL A 29 -19.98 -9.86 -1.18
N GLY A 30 -20.61 -10.71 -2.01
CA GLY A 30 -20.52 -10.65 -3.46
C GLY A 30 -19.58 -11.68 -4.04
N ASP A 31 -19.14 -11.46 -5.28
CA ASP A 31 -18.28 -12.41 -6.00
C ASP A 31 -16.93 -12.53 -5.30
N ALA A 32 -16.55 -13.75 -4.90
CA ALA A 32 -15.28 -14.02 -4.22
C ALA A 32 -14.07 -13.60 -5.07
N ASN A 33 -14.20 -13.58 -6.40
CA ASN A 33 -13.11 -13.17 -7.29
C ASN A 33 -12.78 -11.68 -7.19
N ASN A 34 -13.66 -10.88 -6.61
CA ASN A 34 -13.42 -9.45 -6.41
C ASN A 34 -12.71 -9.14 -5.09
N TRP A 35 -12.42 -10.16 -4.30
CA TRP A 35 -11.78 -10.02 -2.99
C TRP A 35 -10.37 -10.58 -3.03
N ILE A 36 -9.38 -9.73 -2.69
CA ILE A 36 -7.96 -10.08 -2.71
C ILE A 36 -7.42 -9.98 -1.30
N GLN A 37 -6.79 -11.06 -0.82
CA GLN A 37 -6.21 -11.05 0.51
C GLN A 37 -5.04 -10.06 0.60
N THR A 38 -5.01 -9.31 1.68
CA THR A 38 -3.94 -8.36 1.99
C THR A 38 -3.50 -8.57 3.44
N SER A 39 -2.44 -7.87 3.88
CA SER A 39 -1.95 -7.99 5.24
C SER A 39 -1.65 -6.62 5.84
N TYR A 40 -2.23 -6.36 7.00
CA TYR A 40 -2.02 -5.12 7.74
C TYR A 40 -0.55 -4.85 8.07
N ASN A 41 0.25 -5.91 8.23
CA ASN A 41 1.64 -5.80 8.66
C ASN A 41 2.64 -5.86 7.50
N THR A 42 2.19 -5.66 6.26
CA THR A 42 3.04 -5.74 5.06
C THR A 42 3.24 -4.36 4.46
N ARG A 43 4.52 -3.98 4.24
CA ARG A 43 4.91 -2.72 3.61
C ARG A 43 6.17 -2.92 2.77
N GLY A 44 6.17 -2.38 1.54
CA GLY A 44 7.34 -2.41 0.68
C GLY A 44 7.92 -3.80 0.41
N GLY A 45 7.06 -4.83 0.37
CA GLY A 45 7.48 -6.20 0.13
C GLY A 45 8.04 -6.91 1.36
N VAL A 46 7.81 -6.38 2.57
CA VAL A 46 8.29 -6.96 3.84
C VAL A 46 7.12 -7.09 4.81
N HIS A 47 7.05 -8.25 5.50
CA HIS A 47 6.11 -8.46 6.59
C HIS A 47 6.79 -8.13 7.91
N TYR A 48 6.12 -7.31 8.72
CA TYR A 48 6.64 -6.82 10.01
C TYR A 48 5.89 -7.45 11.17
N ALA A 49 6.58 -7.56 12.32
CA ALA A 49 5.93 -7.96 13.55
C ALA A 49 4.85 -6.93 13.94
N PRO A 50 3.74 -7.37 14.58
CA PRO A 50 2.65 -6.45 14.94
C PRO A 50 3.17 -5.24 15.74
N ASP A 51 2.68 -4.05 15.38
CA ASP A 51 2.99 -2.77 16.02
C ASP A 51 4.49 -2.45 16.08
N SER A 52 5.26 -2.93 15.10
CA SER A 52 6.71 -2.70 15.08
C SER A 52 7.22 -2.44 13.66
N ASN A 53 8.48 -2.01 13.59
CA ASN A 53 9.21 -1.86 12.33
C ASN A 53 10.26 -2.98 12.17
N THR A 54 10.10 -4.08 12.90
CA THR A 54 11.02 -5.22 12.84
C THR A 54 10.47 -6.28 11.90
N PRO A 55 11.18 -6.62 10.80
CA PRO A 55 10.75 -7.72 9.93
C PRO A 55 10.70 -9.03 10.71
N ASP A 56 9.64 -9.81 10.50
CA ASP A 56 9.43 -11.08 11.21
C ASP A 56 9.57 -12.31 10.33
N GLY A 57 9.93 -12.14 9.06
CA GLY A 57 10.09 -13.25 8.13
C GLY A 57 8.78 -13.85 7.61
N GLY A 58 7.63 -13.23 7.93
CA GLY A 58 6.33 -13.67 7.44
C GLY A 58 6.12 -13.39 5.96
N VAL A 59 4.99 -13.88 5.43
CA VAL A 59 4.65 -13.69 4.02
C VAL A 59 4.18 -12.25 3.80
N ALA A 60 4.88 -11.52 2.91
CA ALA A 60 4.55 -10.15 2.56
C ALA A 60 3.48 -10.13 1.46
N LEU A 61 2.23 -10.41 1.84
CA LEU A 61 1.12 -10.50 0.89
C LEU A 61 0.95 -9.20 0.12
N ARG A 62 1.04 -9.30 -1.22
CA ARG A 62 0.76 -8.20 -2.17
C ARG A 62 1.61 -6.95 -1.92
N LYS A 63 2.78 -7.12 -1.30
CA LYS A 63 3.82 -6.09 -1.06
C LYS A 63 3.41 -4.96 -0.13
N ASN A 64 2.19 -4.46 -0.21
CA ASN A 64 1.69 -3.38 0.64
C ASN A 64 0.28 -3.70 1.13
N TYR A 65 -0.06 -3.20 2.32
CA TYR A 65 -1.43 -3.28 2.80
C TYR A 65 -2.35 -2.44 1.92
N ALA A 66 -3.51 -3.01 1.57
CA ALA A 66 -4.48 -2.33 0.71
C ALA A 66 -5.16 -1.19 1.46
N GLY A 67 -5.44 -0.11 0.73
CA GLY A 67 -6.29 0.98 1.20
C GLY A 67 -7.32 1.33 0.14
N VAL A 68 -8.43 1.92 0.55
CA VAL A 68 -9.45 2.38 -0.40
C VAL A 68 -8.84 3.42 -1.34
N GLY A 69 -9.06 3.24 -2.64
CA GLY A 69 -8.48 4.08 -3.68
C GLY A 69 -7.16 3.56 -4.24
N PHE A 70 -6.56 2.54 -3.62
CA PHE A 70 -5.35 1.89 -4.14
C PHE A 70 -5.71 1.08 -5.39
N THR A 71 -4.71 0.80 -6.22
CA THR A 71 -4.86 -0.06 -7.40
C THR A 71 -4.20 -1.41 -7.14
N TYR A 72 -4.89 -2.51 -7.47
CA TYR A 72 -4.27 -3.82 -7.45
C TYR A 72 -3.65 -4.12 -8.81
N ASP A 73 -2.34 -4.34 -8.85
CA ASP A 73 -1.59 -4.72 -10.06
C ASP A 73 -1.33 -6.22 -10.02
N GLU A 74 -2.03 -6.98 -10.88
CA GLU A 74 -1.90 -8.44 -10.93
C GLU A 74 -0.51 -8.89 -11.38
N THR A 75 0.10 -8.16 -12.30
CA THR A 75 1.42 -8.50 -12.84
C THR A 75 2.50 -8.40 -11.78
N LYS A 76 2.42 -7.38 -10.95
CA LYS A 76 3.37 -7.17 -9.85
C LYS A 76 2.92 -7.86 -8.57
N ASP A 77 1.67 -8.34 -8.54
CA ASP A 77 1.02 -8.91 -7.36
C ASP A 77 1.15 -7.96 -6.16
N ALA A 78 0.66 -6.73 -6.34
CA ALA A 78 0.87 -5.66 -5.37
C ALA A 78 -0.29 -4.67 -5.33
N PHE A 79 -0.54 -4.13 -4.14
CA PHE A 79 -1.40 -2.96 -3.99
C PHE A 79 -0.54 -1.70 -4.07
N ILE A 80 -0.97 -0.75 -4.88
CA ILE A 80 -0.23 0.49 -5.18
C ILE A 80 -1.08 1.67 -4.78
N ALA A 81 -0.55 2.54 -3.91
CA ALA A 81 -1.22 3.78 -3.50
C ALA A 81 -1.35 4.73 -4.69
N PRO A 82 -2.33 5.66 -4.68
CA PRO A 82 -2.39 6.70 -5.71
C PRO A 82 -1.09 7.50 -5.73
N GLN A 83 -0.66 7.90 -6.94
CA GLN A 83 0.55 8.72 -7.10
C GLN A 83 0.38 10.03 -6.34
N PRO A 84 1.27 10.33 -5.37
CA PRO A 84 1.10 11.53 -4.55
C PRO A 84 1.42 12.82 -5.29
N PHE A 85 2.42 12.78 -6.20
CA PHE A 85 2.83 13.93 -7.00
C PHE A 85 3.33 13.47 -8.35
N ALA A 86 3.19 14.30 -9.37
CA ALA A 86 3.54 13.94 -10.74
C ALA A 86 5.03 13.62 -10.92
N SER A 87 5.91 14.22 -10.11
CA SER A 87 7.36 13.98 -10.19
C SER A 87 7.83 12.70 -9.51
N TRP A 88 6.99 12.10 -8.67
CA TRP A 88 7.36 10.88 -7.93
C TRP A 88 7.27 9.67 -8.85
N THR A 89 8.18 8.70 -8.63
CA THR A 89 8.23 7.48 -9.43
C THR A 89 7.97 6.25 -8.57
N LEU A 90 7.38 5.23 -9.19
CA LEU A 90 7.08 3.97 -8.52
C LEU A 90 8.31 3.08 -8.49
N ASP A 91 8.65 2.58 -7.31
CA ASP A 91 9.66 1.54 -7.14
C ASP A 91 9.03 0.18 -7.49
N ASP A 92 9.54 -0.49 -8.53
CA ASP A 92 8.97 -1.75 -9.00
C ASP A 92 9.15 -2.91 -8.01
N ASP A 93 10.14 -2.85 -7.15
CA ASP A 93 10.39 -3.91 -6.15
C ASP A 93 9.47 -3.80 -4.94
N THR A 94 9.26 -2.59 -4.43
CA THR A 94 8.46 -2.35 -3.23
C THR A 94 7.04 -1.90 -3.54
N CYS A 95 6.79 -1.45 -4.77
CA CYS A 95 5.53 -0.82 -5.20
C CYS A 95 5.15 0.37 -4.33
N GLN A 96 6.15 1.12 -3.89
CA GLN A 96 5.99 2.37 -3.16
C GLN A 96 6.49 3.54 -4.01
N TRP A 97 5.92 4.71 -3.78
CA TRP A 97 6.28 5.92 -4.51
C TRP A 97 7.51 6.59 -3.89
N ASN A 98 8.46 6.96 -4.73
CA ASN A 98 9.69 7.65 -4.30
C ASN A 98 9.75 9.04 -4.89
N ALA A 99 10.07 10.03 -4.03
CA ALA A 99 10.37 11.38 -4.49
C ALA A 99 11.67 11.37 -5.32
N PRO A 100 11.81 12.28 -6.31
CA PRO A 100 13.04 12.37 -7.10
C PRO A 100 14.25 12.84 -6.29
N VAL A 101 14.02 13.43 -5.11
CA VAL A 101 15.07 13.87 -4.18
C VAL A 101 14.85 13.17 -2.85
N ALA A 102 15.92 12.60 -2.27
CA ALA A 102 15.82 11.91 -0.99
C ALA A 102 15.41 12.86 0.14
N TYR A 103 14.58 12.36 1.07
CA TYR A 103 14.19 13.12 2.25
C TYR A 103 15.44 13.46 3.07
N PRO A 104 15.63 14.75 3.48
CA PRO A 104 16.80 15.14 4.24
C PRO A 104 16.94 14.39 5.56
N ASP A 105 18.16 13.99 5.90
CA ASP A 105 18.47 13.24 7.11
C ASP A 105 19.17 14.13 8.13
N ASP A 106 18.43 15.12 8.64
CA ASP A 106 18.97 16.12 9.59
C ASP A 106 18.05 16.36 10.79
N ASP A 107 17.12 15.41 11.04
CA ASP A 107 16.15 15.42 12.13
C ASP A 107 15.16 16.59 12.09
N LYS A 108 15.07 17.29 10.95
CA LYS A 108 14.08 18.34 10.72
C LYS A 108 12.87 17.82 9.99
N MET A 109 11.78 18.57 10.02
CA MET A 109 10.55 18.23 9.33
C MET A 109 10.47 18.94 7.99
N TYR A 110 10.05 18.23 6.95
CA TYR A 110 9.95 18.75 5.58
C TYR A 110 8.63 18.40 4.95
N MET A 111 8.21 19.23 4.00
CA MET A 111 7.06 18.97 3.14
C MET A 111 7.53 19.02 1.68
N TRP A 112 6.97 18.15 0.83
CA TRP A 112 7.32 18.15 -0.59
C TRP A 112 6.77 19.40 -1.27
N ASP A 113 7.63 20.08 -2.02
CA ASP A 113 7.29 21.24 -2.85
C ASP A 113 7.38 20.81 -4.30
N GLU A 114 6.25 20.46 -4.90
CA GLU A 114 6.19 19.95 -6.26
C GLU A 114 6.61 20.99 -7.29
N ASP A 115 6.26 22.25 -7.08
CA ASP A 115 6.59 23.32 -8.04
C ASP A 115 8.09 23.52 -8.21
N ASN A 116 8.85 23.35 -7.13
CA ASN A 116 10.30 23.51 -7.13
C ASN A 116 11.05 22.17 -7.10
N THR A 117 10.33 21.05 -7.07
CA THR A 117 10.87 19.69 -7.02
C THR A 117 11.91 19.54 -5.92
N GLN A 118 11.53 19.91 -4.70
CA GLN A 118 12.41 19.91 -3.54
C GLN A 118 11.64 19.70 -2.24
N TRP A 119 12.38 19.34 -1.18
CA TRP A 119 11.85 19.30 0.17
C TRP A 119 11.95 20.69 0.79
N LYS A 120 10.83 21.17 1.30
CA LYS A 120 10.76 22.49 1.96
C LYS A 120 10.66 22.29 3.46
N GLU A 121 11.59 22.87 4.22
CA GLU A 121 11.59 22.77 5.66
C GLU A 121 10.33 23.40 6.26
N LEU A 122 9.68 22.65 7.19
CA LEU A 122 8.55 23.16 7.95
C LEU A 122 9.09 24.00 9.10
N THR A 123 8.77 25.28 9.09
CA THR A 123 9.15 26.22 10.15
C THR A 123 7.91 26.73 10.86
N ASP A 124 8.06 27.02 12.14
CA ASP A 124 6.95 27.56 12.96
C ASP A 124 6.55 28.97 12.54
#